data_a57a19b7e54222098d72f150cb8eba8a
#
_entry.id   a57a19b7e54222098d72f150cb8eba8a
#
_cell.length_a   1.000
_cell.length_b   1.000
_cell.length_c   1.000
_cell.angle_alpha   90.00
_cell.angle_beta   90.00
_cell.angle_gamma   90.00
#
_symmetry.space_group_name_H-M   'P 1'
#
loop_
_entity.id
_entity.type
_entity.pdbx_description
1 polymer ?
#
loop_
_entity_poly.entity_id
_entity_poly.type
_entity_poly.pdbx_seq_one_letter_code
_entity_poly.pdbx_strand_id
1 'polypeptide(L)'
;MKVTRLSTTQLVVTLAVATALLPSADGSPPVLNQRWATVRVDLPVSPTQFPPGPGADIATSQCLICHSADMVLLQPRLTREQWIAEINKMRSAFGAPIPANQIEAVASYLDGIGAR
;
A
#
# COMPACT_ATOMS: atom_id res chain seq x y z
N MET A 1 -17.34 -68.61 -3.94
CA MET A 1 -16.60 -67.55 -3.22
C MET A 1 -16.73 -67.85 -1.72
N LYS A 2 -15.62 -68.23 -1.02
CA LYS A 2 -15.62 -68.45 0.43
C LYS A 2 -15.36 -67.06 1.12
N VAL A 3 -16.37 -66.53 1.77
CA VAL A 3 -16.22 -65.39 2.63
C VAL A 3 -15.69 -65.82 3.97
N THR A 4 -14.42 -65.57 4.24
CA THR A 4 -13.79 -65.81 5.54
C THR A 4 -14.30 -64.84 6.54
N ARG A 5 -15.10 -65.25 7.51
CA ARG A 5 -15.56 -64.44 8.62
C ARG A 5 -14.36 -64.19 9.54
N LEU A 6 -13.85 -62.94 9.55
CA LEU A 6 -12.88 -62.51 10.55
C LEU A 6 -13.56 -62.51 11.92
N SER A 7 -12.90 -63.16 12.91
CA SER A 7 -13.35 -63.13 14.29
C SER A 7 -13.34 -61.73 14.86
N THR A 8 -14.33 -61.42 15.68
CA THR A 8 -14.47 -60.11 16.35
C THR A 8 -13.19 -59.70 17.11
N THR A 9 -12.44 -60.67 17.59
CA THR A 9 -11.18 -60.49 18.30
C THR A 9 -10.07 -59.96 17.37
N GLN A 10 -10.03 -60.41 16.09
CA GLN A 10 -9.05 -59.95 15.12
C GLN A 10 -9.35 -58.54 14.66
N LEU A 11 -10.61 -58.15 14.58
CA LEU A 11 -11.03 -56.80 14.18
C LEU A 11 -10.63 -55.77 15.24
N VAL A 12 -10.76 -56.10 16.54
CA VAL A 12 -10.40 -55.24 17.65
C VAL A 12 -8.89 -55.02 17.74
N VAL A 13 -8.08 -56.07 17.50
CA VAL A 13 -6.62 -55.96 17.55
C VAL A 13 -6.09 -55.10 16.38
N THR A 14 -6.66 -55.25 15.18
CA THR A 14 -6.25 -54.44 14.02
C THR A 14 -6.66 -52.98 14.18
N LEU A 15 -7.78 -52.69 14.81
CA LEU A 15 -8.20 -51.31 15.06
C LEU A 15 -7.33 -50.62 16.12
N ALA A 16 -6.92 -51.36 17.16
CA ALA A 16 -6.07 -50.82 18.24
C ALA A 16 -4.64 -50.50 17.76
N VAL A 17 -4.09 -51.30 16.84
CA VAL A 17 -2.75 -51.04 16.27
C VAL A 17 -2.77 -49.82 15.32
N ALA A 18 -3.86 -49.64 14.58
CA ALA A 18 -3.98 -48.50 13.65
C ALA A 18 -4.06 -47.14 14.38
N THR A 19 -4.63 -47.09 15.60
CA THR A 19 -4.70 -45.85 16.39
C THR A 19 -3.38 -45.48 17.06
N ALA A 20 -2.47 -46.42 17.28
CA ALA A 20 -1.17 -46.15 17.91
C ALA A 20 -0.13 -45.55 16.93
N LEU A 21 -0.43 -45.56 15.62
CA LEU A 21 0.46 -45.03 14.57
C LEU A 21 0.05 -43.65 14.04
N LEU A 22 -1.01 -43.07 14.59
CA LEU A 22 -1.32 -41.70 14.26
C LEU A 22 -0.28 -40.78 14.93
N PRO A 23 0.54 -40.03 14.19
CA PRO A 23 1.37 -39.02 14.81
C PRO A 23 0.44 -38.05 15.51
N SER A 24 0.68 -37.80 16.79
CA SER A 24 0.05 -36.70 17.51
C SER A 24 0.38 -35.44 16.73
N ALA A 25 -0.59 -34.96 15.96
CA ALA A 25 -0.52 -33.62 15.40
C ALA A 25 -0.67 -32.67 16.59
N ASP A 26 0.42 -32.47 17.33
CA ASP A 26 0.58 -31.29 18.15
C ASP A 26 0.51 -30.07 17.19
N GLY A 27 -0.72 -29.70 16.89
CA GLY A 27 -1.03 -28.56 16.00
C GLY A 27 -0.75 -27.22 16.64
N SER A 28 0.24 -27.15 17.49
CA SER A 28 0.82 -25.86 17.85
C SER A 28 1.53 -25.34 16.61
N PRO A 29 1.03 -24.27 15.98
CA PRO A 29 1.76 -23.63 14.90
C PRO A 29 3.16 -23.31 15.43
N PRO A 30 4.22 -23.46 14.63
CA PRO A 30 5.54 -23.04 15.03
C PRO A 30 5.41 -21.62 15.51
N VAL A 31 5.61 -21.38 16.81
CA VAL A 31 5.76 -20.04 17.34
C VAL A 31 7.02 -19.53 16.67
N LEU A 32 6.83 -18.87 15.53
CA LEU A 32 7.89 -18.10 14.91
C LEU A 32 8.29 -17.11 15.99
N ASN A 33 9.39 -17.42 16.68
CA ASN A 33 10.03 -16.53 17.62
C ASN A 33 10.64 -15.37 16.82
N GLN A 34 9.73 -14.69 16.12
CA GLN A 34 10.04 -13.55 15.27
C GLN A 34 10.35 -12.41 16.23
N ARG A 35 11.62 -12.31 16.61
CA ARG A 35 12.11 -11.12 17.28
C ARG A 35 11.89 -9.96 16.34
N TRP A 36 10.83 -9.21 16.61
CA TRP A 36 10.60 -7.92 15.96
C TRP A 36 11.77 -7.01 16.34
N ALA A 37 12.73 -6.90 15.43
CA ALA A 37 13.81 -5.95 15.59
C ALA A 37 13.21 -4.57 15.28
N THR A 38 13.27 -3.67 16.25
CA THR A 38 12.96 -2.26 16.01
C THR A 38 14.06 -1.69 15.11
N VAL A 39 13.70 -1.39 13.87
CA VAL A 39 14.59 -0.68 12.95
C VAL A 39 14.25 0.80 13.02
N ARG A 40 15.22 1.62 13.35
CA ARG A 40 15.09 3.07 13.24
C ARG A 40 15.34 3.45 11.78
N VAL A 41 14.35 4.08 11.17
CA VAL A 41 14.45 4.63 9.81
C VAL A 41 14.41 6.15 9.95
N ASP A 42 15.47 6.82 9.54
CA ASP A 42 15.47 8.27 9.40
C ASP A 42 14.85 8.62 8.05
N LEU A 43 13.67 9.21 8.09
CA LEU A 43 12.97 9.63 6.88
C LEU A 43 13.58 10.95 6.38
N PRO A 44 13.73 11.11 5.06
CA PRO A 44 14.14 12.39 4.49
C PRO A 44 13.11 13.48 4.85
N VAL A 45 13.62 14.67 5.14
CA VAL A 45 12.76 15.83 5.41
C VAL A 45 12.24 16.36 4.08
N SER A 46 10.92 16.27 3.89
CA SER A 46 10.26 16.89 2.73
C SER A 46 10.17 18.41 2.90
N PRO A 47 10.27 19.19 1.79
CA PRO A 47 9.99 20.61 1.83
C PRO A 47 8.57 20.87 2.34
N THR A 48 8.42 21.87 3.19
CA THR A 48 7.10 22.29 3.72
C THR A 48 6.33 23.20 2.78
N GLN A 49 6.96 23.63 1.70
CA GLN A 49 6.40 24.54 0.69
C GLN A 49 6.97 24.21 -0.69
N PHE A 50 6.25 24.60 -1.72
CA PHE A 50 6.78 24.58 -3.06
C PHE A 50 7.84 25.67 -3.27
N PRO A 51 8.78 25.50 -4.23
CA PRO A 51 9.73 26.54 -4.60
C PRO A 51 9.03 27.86 -4.93
N PRO A 52 9.63 29.02 -4.59
CA PRO A 52 9.01 30.31 -4.85
C PRO A 52 8.83 30.56 -6.35
N GLY A 53 7.71 31.15 -6.72
CA GLY A 53 7.38 31.51 -8.11
C GLY A 53 5.91 31.90 -8.26
N PRO A 54 5.51 32.44 -9.41
CA PRO A 54 4.11 32.78 -9.66
C PRO A 54 3.21 31.54 -9.58
N GLY A 55 2.26 31.50 -8.64
CA GLY A 55 1.38 30.35 -8.37
C GLY A 55 1.87 29.38 -7.29
N ALA A 56 3.05 29.59 -6.71
CA ALA A 56 3.59 28.77 -5.63
C ALA A 56 2.72 28.79 -4.37
N ASP A 57 2.15 29.91 -4.03
CA ASP A 57 1.24 30.12 -2.90
C ASP A 57 -0.05 29.32 -3.08
N ILE A 58 -0.60 29.32 -4.29
CA ILE A 58 -1.79 28.54 -4.64
C ILE A 58 -1.45 27.04 -4.57
N ALA A 59 -0.35 26.62 -5.19
CA ALA A 59 0.10 25.22 -5.13
C ALA A 59 0.33 24.79 -3.68
N THR A 60 1.00 25.59 -2.87
CA THR A 60 1.26 25.28 -1.46
C THR A 60 -0.04 25.15 -0.66
N SER A 61 -0.97 26.07 -0.82
CA SER A 61 -2.22 26.09 -0.05
C SER A 61 -3.20 25.00 -0.48
N GLN A 62 -3.18 24.58 -1.73
CA GLN A 62 -4.17 23.65 -2.28
C GLN A 62 -3.67 22.21 -2.40
N CYS A 63 -2.41 22.00 -2.80
CA CYS A 63 -1.87 20.66 -2.99
C CYS A 63 -1.41 20.02 -1.67
N LEU A 64 -0.83 20.82 -0.75
CA LEU A 64 -0.28 20.29 0.50
C LEU A 64 -1.35 19.91 1.54
N ILE A 65 -2.62 20.11 1.24
CA ILE A 65 -3.72 19.58 2.06
C ILE A 65 -3.68 18.04 2.10
N CYS A 66 -3.29 17.41 0.98
CA CYS A 66 -3.32 15.96 0.83
C CYS A 66 -1.96 15.35 0.45
N HIS A 67 -1.04 16.13 -0.10
CA HIS A 67 0.25 15.69 -0.62
C HIS A 67 1.41 16.36 0.11
N SER A 68 2.59 15.70 0.12
CA SER A 68 3.84 16.41 0.39
C SER A 68 4.30 17.15 -0.87
N ALA A 69 5.08 18.23 -0.70
CA ALA A 69 5.65 18.91 -1.84
C ALA A 69 6.49 17.97 -2.71
N ASP A 70 7.29 17.09 -2.10
CA ASP A 70 8.10 16.09 -2.81
C ASP A 70 7.27 15.17 -3.69
N MET A 71 6.10 14.73 -3.22
CA MET A 71 5.24 13.86 -4.01
C MET A 71 4.85 14.49 -5.35
N VAL A 72 4.71 15.81 -5.39
CA VAL A 72 4.39 16.56 -6.61
C VAL A 72 5.66 16.88 -7.40
N LEU A 73 6.72 17.32 -6.71
CA LEU A 73 7.98 17.76 -7.33
C LEU A 73 8.77 16.61 -7.98
N LEU A 74 8.60 15.38 -7.51
CA LEU A 74 9.25 14.18 -8.03
C LEU A 74 8.47 13.49 -9.16
N GLN A 75 7.34 14.07 -9.59
CA GLN A 75 6.63 13.54 -10.74
C GLN A 75 7.48 13.67 -12.03
N PRO A 76 7.30 12.78 -13.01
CA PRO A 76 7.86 12.97 -14.33
C PRO A 76 7.50 14.35 -14.89
N ARG A 77 8.32 14.85 -15.82
CA ARG A 77 7.98 16.13 -16.50
C ARG A 77 6.65 15.98 -17.21
N LEU A 78 5.68 16.77 -16.78
CA LEU A 78 4.38 16.89 -17.41
C LEU A 78 4.29 18.26 -18.09
N THR A 79 3.61 18.32 -19.23
CA THR A 79 3.26 19.58 -19.87
C THR A 79 2.16 20.29 -19.09
N ARG A 80 1.96 21.56 -19.35
CA ARG A 80 0.88 22.34 -18.74
C ARG A 80 -0.49 21.69 -18.94
N GLU A 81 -0.77 21.16 -20.13
CA GLU A 81 -2.03 20.47 -20.45
C GLU A 81 -2.19 19.19 -19.62
N GLN A 82 -1.11 18.45 -19.41
CA GLN A 82 -1.11 17.27 -18.56
C GLN A 82 -1.33 17.65 -17.09
N TRP A 83 -0.70 18.71 -16.61
CA TRP A 83 -0.98 19.25 -15.28
C TRP A 83 -2.43 19.69 -15.11
N ILE A 84 -3.02 20.34 -16.08
CA ILE A 84 -4.46 20.68 -16.07
C ILE A 84 -5.31 19.42 -15.93
N ALA A 85 -4.99 18.36 -16.67
CA ALA A 85 -5.71 17.08 -16.59
C ALA A 85 -5.59 16.43 -15.20
N GLU A 86 -4.37 16.39 -14.62
CA GLU A 86 -4.14 15.87 -13.26
C GLU A 86 -4.87 16.71 -12.20
N ILE A 87 -4.81 18.03 -12.26
CA ILE A 87 -5.52 18.91 -11.34
C ILE A 87 -7.03 18.67 -11.43
N ASN A 88 -7.58 18.55 -12.62
CA ASN A 88 -9.00 18.25 -12.80
C ASN A 88 -9.37 16.87 -12.25
N LYS A 89 -8.50 15.86 -12.39
CA LYS A 89 -8.68 14.56 -11.77
C LYS A 89 -8.69 14.65 -10.24
N MET A 90 -7.77 15.41 -9.63
CA MET A 90 -7.77 15.64 -8.17
C MET A 90 -9.09 16.28 -7.72
N ARG A 91 -9.62 17.22 -8.49
CA ARG A 91 -10.89 17.88 -8.18
C ARG A 91 -12.09 16.96 -8.30
N SER A 92 -12.19 16.22 -9.43
CA SER A 92 -13.38 15.42 -9.74
C SER A 92 -13.42 14.07 -9.02
N ALA A 93 -12.29 13.40 -8.89
CA ALA A 93 -12.21 12.07 -8.30
C ALA A 93 -11.90 12.09 -6.80
N PHE A 94 -11.15 13.07 -6.32
CA PHE A 94 -10.65 13.13 -4.94
C PHE A 94 -11.17 14.34 -4.15
N GLY A 95 -11.97 15.20 -4.77
CA GLY A 95 -12.60 16.32 -4.09
C GLY A 95 -11.63 17.45 -3.70
N ALA A 96 -10.49 17.59 -4.40
CA ALA A 96 -9.53 18.65 -4.12
C ALA A 96 -10.18 20.04 -4.24
N PRO A 97 -10.03 20.91 -3.24
CA PRO A 97 -10.75 22.20 -3.16
C PRO A 97 -10.11 23.30 -4.04
N ILE A 98 -9.58 22.95 -5.21
CA ILE A 98 -8.93 23.90 -6.13
C ILE A 98 -10.01 24.62 -6.94
N PRO A 99 -10.16 25.96 -6.83
CA PRO A 99 -11.10 26.72 -7.64
C PRO A 99 -10.78 26.63 -9.14
N ALA A 100 -11.81 26.60 -9.98
CA ALA A 100 -11.63 26.45 -11.42
C ALA A 100 -10.76 27.54 -12.05
N ASN A 101 -10.86 28.77 -11.54
CA ASN A 101 -10.07 29.90 -11.99
C ASN A 101 -8.60 29.89 -11.57
N GLN A 102 -8.19 28.94 -10.72
CA GLN A 102 -6.81 28.78 -10.26
C GLN A 102 -6.06 27.64 -10.98
N ILE A 103 -6.77 26.79 -11.70
CA ILE A 103 -6.19 25.61 -12.35
C ILE A 103 -5.05 26.01 -13.29
N GLU A 104 -5.29 27.01 -14.12
CA GLU A 104 -4.33 27.46 -15.12
C GLU A 104 -3.05 28.02 -14.49
N ALA A 105 -3.19 28.81 -13.41
CA ALA A 105 -2.05 29.36 -12.70
C ALA A 105 -1.19 28.27 -12.04
N VAL A 106 -1.82 27.28 -11.41
CA VAL A 106 -1.13 26.14 -10.80
C VAL A 106 -0.45 25.28 -11.86
N ALA A 107 -1.14 24.97 -12.96
CA ALA A 107 -0.59 24.16 -14.03
C ALA A 107 0.62 24.83 -14.70
N SER A 108 0.53 26.12 -14.98
CA SER A 108 1.65 26.90 -15.53
C SER A 108 2.84 26.97 -14.57
N TYR A 109 2.57 27.09 -13.29
CA TYR A 109 3.62 27.06 -12.26
C TYR A 109 4.32 25.70 -12.22
N LEU A 110 3.57 24.59 -12.18
CA LEU A 110 4.14 23.24 -12.11
C LEU A 110 4.93 22.86 -13.37
N ASP A 111 4.46 23.28 -14.55
CA ASP A 111 5.20 23.12 -15.80
C ASP A 111 6.52 23.92 -15.77
N GLY A 112 6.48 25.15 -15.26
CA GLY A 112 7.65 26.02 -15.18
C GLY A 112 8.73 25.56 -14.21
N ILE A 113 8.37 24.99 -13.05
CA ILE A 113 9.35 24.48 -12.09
C ILE A 113 9.94 23.14 -12.55
N GLY A 114 9.25 22.42 -13.41
CA GLY A 114 9.63 21.16 -14.03
C GLY A 114 10.04 20.10 -13.00
N ALA A 115 9.49 18.92 -13.05
CA ALA A 115 10.04 17.82 -12.27
C ALA A 115 11.52 17.63 -12.65
N ARG A 116 12.38 17.51 -11.66
CA ARG A 116 13.82 17.33 -11.82
C ARG A 116 14.16 15.87 -12.04
#